data_58fc19c2c7336d3f7703d8f64f088e18
#
_entry.id   58fc19c2c7336d3f7703d8f64f088e18
#
_cell.length_a   1.000
_cell.length_b   1.000
_cell.length_c   1.000
_cell.angle_alpha   90.00
_cell.angle_beta   90.00
_cell.angle_gamma   90.00
#
_symmetry.space_group_name_H-M   'P 1'
#
loop_
_entity.id
_entity.type
_entity.pdbx_description
1 polymer ?
#
loop_
_entity_poly.entity_id
_entity_poly.type
_entity_poly.pdbx_seq_one_letter_code
_entity_poly.pdbx_strand_id
1 'polypeptide(L)'
;MASVSEKNGNSVSGGKPERGGLTGSGTGLEPKPIRVSVIDDDPMICQAMSLILNDYSHGRIEVVSTSTDGETCVRRAAEEKPDVVLMDIAMPGVDGIEATRLLRSLSPAPHVLILTSLSPSGTVERAVEAGAEGFVSKTDAADDIIRRIIGVCEGAPQF
;
A
#
# COMPACT_ATOMS: atom_id res chain seq x y z
N MET A 1 -58.42 -24.86 53.74
CA MET A 1 -57.22 -25.45 53.80
C MET A 1 -56.34 -25.12 52.62
N ALA A 2 -55.19 -24.76 52.87
CA ALA A 2 -54.33 -24.08 52.02
C ALA A 2 -53.93 -24.89 50.79
N SER A 3 -54.25 -24.46 49.61
CA SER A 3 -53.68 -24.95 48.41
C SER A 3 -52.49 -24.04 48.06
N VAL A 4 -51.38 -24.56 48.16
CA VAL A 4 -50.17 -23.86 47.72
C VAL A 4 -50.08 -23.97 46.21
N SER A 5 -50.30 -22.91 45.56
CA SER A 5 -50.05 -22.83 44.14
C SER A 5 -48.61 -22.46 43.91
N GLU A 6 -47.82 -23.41 43.68
CA GLU A 6 -46.45 -23.22 43.20
C GLU A 6 -46.45 -22.80 41.75
N LYS A 7 -46.30 -21.57 41.51
CA LYS A 7 -46.06 -21.05 40.16
C LYS A 7 -44.57 -20.98 39.92
N ASN A 8 -44.03 -22.05 39.51
CA ASN A 8 -42.68 -22.00 38.95
C ASN A 8 -42.75 -21.49 37.54
N GLY A 9 -42.80 -20.22 37.43
CA GLY A 9 -42.56 -19.57 36.17
C GLY A 9 -41.07 -19.60 35.84
N ASN A 10 -40.66 -20.72 35.30
CA ASN A 10 -39.34 -20.77 34.73
C ASN A 10 -39.43 -20.19 33.33
N SER A 11 -39.36 -18.89 33.26
CA SER A 11 -39.10 -18.28 31.97
C SER A 11 -37.64 -18.45 31.65
N VAL A 12 -37.36 -19.52 30.96
CA VAL A 12 -36.09 -19.63 30.27
C VAL A 12 -36.18 -18.61 29.15
N SER A 13 -35.73 -17.43 29.42
CA SER A 13 -35.39 -16.54 28.34
C SER A 13 -34.25 -17.20 27.61
N GLY A 14 -34.55 -17.78 26.46
CA GLY A 14 -33.54 -18.21 25.55
C GLY A 14 -32.71 -16.98 25.16
N GLY A 15 -31.68 -16.74 25.90
CA GLY A 15 -30.68 -15.80 25.48
C GLY A 15 -30.18 -16.33 24.15
N LYS A 16 -30.51 -15.63 23.09
CA LYS A 16 -29.71 -15.74 21.86
C LYS A 16 -28.28 -15.79 22.32
N PRO A 17 -27.50 -16.75 21.83
CA PRO A 17 -26.08 -16.57 21.95
C PRO A 17 -25.82 -15.25 21.23
N GLU A 18 -25.59 -14.24 21.99
CA GLU A 18 -24.93 -13.11 21.44
C GLU A 18 -23.68 -13.71 20.80
N ARG A 19 -23.66 -13.69 19.49
CA ARG A 19 -22.40 -13.71 18.84
C ARG A 19 -21.71 -12.50 19.40
N GLY A 20 -21.13 -12.69 20.55
CA GLY A 20 -20.11 -11.82 20.99
C GLY A 20 -19.20 -11.76 19.82
N GLY A 21 -19.46 -10.78 18.98
CA GLY A 21 -18.50 -10.52 18.01
C GLY A 21 -17.24 -10.56 18.82
N LEU A 22 -16.42 -11.46 18.50
CA LEU A 22 -15.04 -11.24 18.69
C LEU A 22 -14.77 -10.01 17.86
N THR A 23 -15.36 -8.93 18.29
CA THR A 23 -14.69 -7.69 18.20
C THR A 23 -13.44 -8.05 18.89
N GLY A 24 -12.61 -8.62 18.10
CA GLY A 24 -11.38 -8.98 18.57
C GLY A 24 -11.02 -7.78 19.38
N SER A 25 -11.04 -7.96 20.62
CA SER A 25 -10.48 -6.97 21.45
C SER A 25 -9.34 -6.54 20.62
N GLY A 26 -9.61 -5.47 19.87
CA GLY A 26 -8.68 -5.08 18.85
C GLY A 26 -7.44 -4.85 19.62
N THR A 27 -6.59 -5.81 19.60
CA THR A 27 -5.31 -5.71 20.25
C THR A 27 -4.50 -4.66 19.53
N GLY A 28 -5.13 -3.85 18.65
CA GLY A 28 -4.45 -2.85 17.85
C GLY A 28 -3.42 -3.47 16.91
N LEU A 29 -3.48 -4.78 16.71
CA LEU A 29 -2.46 -5.55 16.00
C LEU A 29 -2.86 -5.87 14.56
N GLU A 30 -3.93 -5.30 14.04
CA GLU A 30 -4.13 -5.31 12.60
C GLU A 30 -2.99 -4.52 11.97
N PRO A 31 -2.21 -5.14 11.08
CA PRO A 31 -1.14 -4.43 10.42
C PRO A 31 -1.72 -3.24 9.68
N LYS A 32 -1.12 -2.08 9.87
CA LYS A 32 -1.50 -0.90 9.10
C LYS A 32 -1.22 -1.16 7.63
N PRO A 33 -2.08 -0.71 6.72
CA PRO A 33 -1.80 -0.83 5.31
C PRO A 33 -0.50 -0.12 4.95
N ILE A 34 0.20 -0.68 3.97
CA ILE A 34 1.37 -0.06 3.37
C ILE A 34 0.88 1.14 2.58
N ARG A 35 1.43 2.31 2.87
CA ARG A 35 1.05 3.56 2.21
C ARG A 35 1.90 3.74 0.96
N VAL A 36 1.26 3.82 -0.19
CA VAL A 36 1.92 3.88 -1.49
C VAL A 36 1.57 5.16 -2.23
N SER A 37 2.58 5.78 -2.80
CA SER A 37 2.41 6.86 -3.78
C SER A 37 2.74 6.33 -5.17
N VAL A 38 1.94 6.71 -6.16
CA VAL A 38 2.13 6.30 -7.56
C VAL A 38 2.43 7.53 -8.40
N ILE A 39 3.51 7.47 -9.15
CA ILE A 39 3.96 8.58 -10.00
C ILE A 39 4.14 8.10 -11.42
N ASP A 40 3.39 8.69 -12.32
CA ASP A 40 3.45 8.45 -13.75
C ASP A 40 2.93 9.70 -14.46
N ASP A 41 3.55 10.12 -15.55
CA ASP A 41 3.09 11.29 -16.31
C ASP A 41 1.74 11.07 -17.01
N ASP A 42 1.31 9.81 -17.12
CA ASP A 42 -0.03 9.45 -17.59
C ASP A 42 -0.99 9.31 -16.40
N PRO A 43 -1.94 10.24 -16.21
CA PRO A 43 -2.89 10.15 -15.10
C PRO A 43 -3.78 8.91 -15.16
N MET A 44 -3.98 8.30 -16.32
CA MET A 44 -4.74 7.05 -16.45
C MET A 44 -3.99 5.87 -15.84
N ILE A 45 -2.67 5.85 -15.97
CA ILE A 45 -1.83 4.82 -15.31
C ILE A 45 -1.90 4.99 -13.78
N CYS A 46 -1.81 6.22 -13.30
CA CYS A 46 -1.97 6.51 -11.87
C CYS A 46 -3.31 6.00 -11.34
N GLN A 47 -4.39 6.26 -12.07
CA GLN A 47 -5.72 5.82 -11.68
C GLN A 47 -5.87 4.31 -11.72
N ALA A 48 -5.42 3.66 -12.79
CA ALA A 48 -5.47 2.21 -12.93
C ALA A 48 -4.66 1.52 -11.82
N MET A 49 -3.46 2.01 -11.56
CA MET A 49 -2.60 1.45 -10.52
C MET A 49 -3.23 1.61 -9.13
N SER A 50 -3.85 2.76 -8.87
CA SER A 50 -4.54 3.01 -7.60
C SER A 50 -5.70 2.04 -7.39
N LEU A 51 -6.51 1.80 -8.42
CA LEU A 51 -7.61 0.84 -8.35
C LEU A 51 -7.09 -0.58 -8.11
N ILE A 52 -6.09 -1.00 -8.86
CA ILE A 52 -5.49 -2.32 -8.72
C ILE A 52 -4.97 -2.54 -7.29
N LEU A 53 -4.18 -1.60 -6.79
CA LEU A 53 -3.55 -1.76 -5.49
C LEU A 53 -4.57 -1.69 -4.34
N ASN A 54 -5.54 -0.79 -4.42
CA ASN A 54 -6.56 -0.68 -3.38
C ASN A 54 -7.49 -1.89 -3.36
N ASP A 55 -7.94 -2.35 -4.54
CA ASP A 55 -8.95 -3.40 -4.62
C ASP A 55 -8.38 -4.81 -4.43
N TYR A 56 -7.22 -5.09 -5.04
CA TYR A 56 -6.67 -6.44 -5.05
C TYR A 56 -5.73 -6.74 -3.88
N SER A 57 -5.34 -5.75 -3.09
CA SER A 57 -4.47 -5.99 -1.95
C SER A 57 -5.19 -6.49 -0.70
N HIS A 58 -6.51 -6.53 -0.75
CA HIS A 58 -7.34 -6.93 0.41
C HIS A 58 -7.01 -6.13 1.68
N GLY A 59 -6.86 -4.81 1.52
CA GLY A 59 -6.59 -3.91 2.64
C GLY A 59 -5.12 -3.83 3.07
N ARG A 60 -4.23 -4.54 2.41
CA ARG A 60 -2.79 -4.51 2.76
C ARG A 60 -2.05 -3.29 2.22
N ILE A 61 -2.61 -2.66 1.19
CA ILE A 61 -2.02 -1.49 0.55
C ILE A 61 -3.08 -0.39 0.43
N GLU A 62 -2.68 0.82 0.71
CA GLU A 62 -3.48 2.03 0.51
C GLU A 62 -2.69 3.00 -0.35
N VAL A 63 -3.23 3.36 -1.50
CA VAL A 63 -2.65 4.43 -2.33
C VAL A 63 -3.05 5.77 -1.74
N VAL A 64 -2.08 6.47 -1.17
CA VAL A 64 -2.32 7.73 -0.46
C VAL A 64 -2.21 8.95 -1.36
N SER A 65 -1.49 8.83 -2.46
CA SER A 65 -1.36 9.92 -3.42
C SER A 65 -0.94 9.43 -4.80
N THR A 66 -1.26 10.23 -5.80
CA THR A 66 -0.75 10.09 -7.15
C THR A 66 -0.18 11.42 -7.60
N SER A 67 0.85 11.38 -8.41
CA SER A 67 1.46 12.57 -9.00
C SER A 67 1.84 12.29 -10.45
N THR A 68 1.84 13.33 -11.26
CA THR A 68 2.17 13.22 -12.70
C THR A 68 3.54 13.81 -13.03
N ASP A 69 4.26 14.30 -12.03
CA ASP A 69 5.62 14.80 -12.18
C ASP A 69 6.45 14.52 -10.92
N GLY A 70 7.77 14.45 -11.11
CA GLY A 70 8.70 14.08 -10.05
C GLY A 70 8.85 15.16 -8.97
N GLU A 71 8.78 16.42 -9.32
CA GLU A 71 8.92 17.52 -8.36
C GLU A 71 7.76 17.55 -7.37
N THR A 72 6.53 17.45 -7.87
CA THR A 72 5.33 17.36 -7.03
C THR A 72 5.39 16.11 -6.14
N CYS A 73 5.85 14.98 -6.69
CA CYS A 73 6.01 13.75 -5.94
C CYS A 73 6.94 13.92 -4.74
N VAL A 74 8.12 14.48 -4.95
CA VAL A 74 9.10 14.65 -3.88
C VAL A 74 8.56 15.57 -2.79
N ARG A 75 7.92 16.67 -3.17
CA ARG A 75 7.31 17.60 -2.21
C ARG A 75 6.22 16.92 -1.38
N ARG A 76 5.32 16.19 -2.05
CA ARG A 76 4.24 15.48 -1.35
C ARG A 76 4.75 14.35 -0.49
N ALA A 77 5.75 13.63 -0.93
CA ALA A 77 6.36 12.57 -0.14
C ALA A 77 7.00 13.08 1.16
N ALA A 78 7.59 14.28 1.14
CA ALA A 78 8.12 14.92 2.33
C ALA A 78 7.02 15.21 3.38
N GLU A 79 5.83 15.52 2.92
CA GLU A 79 4.68 15.84 3.79
C GLU A 79 3.90 14.57 4.19
N GLU A 80 3.59 13.72 3.24
CA GLU A 80 2.72 12.55 3.41
C GLU A 80 3.46 11.33 3.95
N LYS A 81 4.75 11.25 3.76
CA LYS A 81 5.63 10.17 4.22
C LYS A 81 5.11 8.77 3.83
N PRO A 82 4.97 8.48 2.53
CA PRO A 82 4.57 7.15 2.09
C PRO A 82 5.65 6.12 2.44
N ASP A 83 5.24 4.87 2.57
CA ASP A 83 6.16 3.77 2.80
C ASP A 83 6.88 3.36 1.51
N VAL A 84 6.15 3.38 0.40
CA VAL A 84 6.65 2.97 -0.92
C VAL A 84 6.21 3.98 -1.97
N VAL A 85 7.10 4.27 -2.89
CA VAL A 85 6.82 5.08 -4.08
C VAL A 85 7.01 4.19 -5.32
N LEU A 86 5.98 4.10 -6.14
CA LEU A 86 6.09 3.53 -7.49
C LEU A 86 6.40 4.68 -8.44
N MET A 87 7.58 4.66 -9.03
CA MET A 87 8.13 5.79 -9.78
C MET A 87 8.36 5.45 -11.24
N ASP A 88 7.62 6.12 -12.13
CA ASP A 88 7.94 6.10 -13.56
C ASP A 88 9.25 6.85 -13.80
N ILE A 89 10.11 6.30 -14.64
CA ILE A 89 11.40 6.92 -14.97
C ILE A 89 11.35 7.85 -16.18
N ALA A 90 10.39 7.66 -17.06
CA ALA A 90 10.26 8.44 -18.28
C ALA A 90 9.27 9.59 -18.12
N MET A 91 9.66 10.63 -17.38
CA MET A 91 8.80 11.79 -17.16
C MET A 91 9.50 13.08 -17.60
N PRO A 92 8.74 14.07 -18.09
CA PRO A 92 9.31 15.38 -18.39
C PRO A 92 9.72 16.13 -17.11
N GLY A 93 10.73 16.99 -17.22
CA GLY A 93 11.25 17.76 -16.09
C GLY A 93 12.18 16.95 -15.21
N VAL A 94 11.91 16.90 -13.92
CA VAL A 94 12.64 16.01 -12.99
C VAL A 94 12.26 14.57 -13.33
N ASP A 95 13.18 13.83 -13.92
CA ASP A 95 12.96 12.44 -14.31
C ASP A 95 12.88 11.53 -13.07
N GLY A 96 12.38 10.31 -13.27
CA GLY A 96 12.17 9.37 -12.18
C GLY A 96 13.46 8.96 -11.46
N ILE A 97 14.59 9.00 -12.12
CA ILE A 97 15.90 8.68 -11.51
C ILE A 97 16.32 9.80 -10.55
N GLU A 98 16.22 11.05 -10.98
CA GLU A 98 16.51 12.20 -10.13
C GLU A 98 15.52 12.29 -8.96
N ALA A 99 14.24 12.09 -9.24
CA ALA A 99 13.21 12.04 -8.19
C ALA A 99 13.51 10.91 -7.17
N THR A 100 13.95 9.76 -7.63
CA THR A 100 14.35 8.65 -6.75
C THR A 100 15.51 9.08 -5.83
N ARG A 101 16.51 9.75 -6.38
CA ARG A 101 17.63 10.25 -5.58
C ARG A 101 17.16 11.23 -4.50
N LEU A 102 16.28 12.14 -4.87
CA LEU A 102 15.71 13.11 -3.92
C LEU A 102 14.85 12.44 -2.85
N LEU A 103 14.03 11.48 -3.22
CA LEU A 103 13.20 10.72 -2.28
C LEU A 103 14.05 9.95 -1.26
N ARG A 104 15.14 9.34 -1.73
CA ARG A 104 16.04 8.58 -0.86
C ARG A 104 16.83 9.46 0.11
N SER A 105 16.87 10.76 -0.12
CA SER A 105 17.49 11.72 0.79
C SER A 105 16.54 12.21 1.88
N LEU A 106 15.25 11.88 1.80
CA LEU A 106 14.28 12.25 2.84
C LEU A 106 14.51 11.44 4.12
N SER A 107 14.02 11.95 5.23
CA SER A 107 14.07 11.25 6.52
C SER A 107 12.69 11.30 7.18
N PRO A 108 11.97 10.20 7.27
CA PRO A 108 12.30 8.86 6.74
C PRO A 108 12.24 8.82 5.21
N ALA A 109 13.12 8.01 4.61
CA ALA A 109 13.11 7.80 3.17
C ALA A 109 12.11 6.70 2.80
N PRO A 110 11.25 6.90 1.79
CA PRO A 110 10.40 5.84 1.29
C PRO A 110 11.22 4.81 0.52
N HIS A 111 10.73 3.58 0.46
CA HIS A 111 11.21 2.61 -0.52
C HIS A 111 10.79 3.07 -1.91
N VAL A 112 11.64 2.91 -2.91
CA VAL A 112 11.33 3.29 -4.29
C VAL A 112 11.42 2.07 -5.19
N LEU A 113 10.31 1.76 -5.85
CA LEU A 113 10.24 0.76 -6.93
C LEU A 113 10.00 1.51 -8.23
N ILE A 114 10.80 1.19 -9.24
CA ILE A 114 10.65 1.81 -10.55
C ILE A 114 9.50 1.14 -11.30
N LEU A 115 8.58 1.96 -11.77
CA LEU A 115 7.46 1.53 -12.60
C LEU A 115 7.84 1.75 -14.06
N THR A 116 7.86 0.70 -14.85
CA THR A 116 8.35 0.77 -16.24
C THR A 116 7.48 -0.05 -17.18
N SER A 117 7.36 0.41 -18.41
CA SER A 117 6.70 -0.34 -19.49
C SER A 117 7.66 -1.18 -20.34
N LEU A 118 8.96 -1.00 -20.15
CA LEU A 118 10.00 -1.65 -20.95
C LEU A 118 11.04 -2.30 -20.03
N SER A 119 11.66 -3.39 -20.51
CA SER A 119 12.85 -3.95 -19.85
C SER A 119 14.03 -3.02 -20.13
N PRO A 120 14.47 -2.23 -19.16
CA PRO A 120 15.47 -1.22 -19.43
C PRO A 120 16.86 -1.80 -19.25
N SER A 121 17.55 -2.09 -20.34
CA SER A 121 18.99 -2.22 -20.28
C SER A 121 19.61 -0.83 -20.10
N GLY A 122 20.50 -0.68 -19.14
CA GLY A 122 21.21 0.58 -18.87
C GLY A 122 20.48 1.53 -17.91
N THR A 123 19.18 1.47 -17.82
CA THR A 123 18.41 2.29 -16.88
C THR A 123 18.40 1.66 -15.48
N VAL A 124 18.56 0.34 -15.40
CA VAL A 124 18.59 -0.41 -14.15
C VAL A 124 19.72 0.07 -13.26
N GLU A 125 20.94 0.15 -13.80
CA GLU A 125 22.11 0.57 -13.04
C GLU A 125 21.94 1.99 -12.51
N ARG A 126 21.45 2.90 -13.33
CA ARG A 126 21.21 4.29 -12.94
C ARG A 126 20.16 4.40 -11.84
N ALA A 127 19.09 3.61 -11.92
CA ALA A 127 18.04 3.59 -10.92
C ALA A 127 18.56 3.03 -9.59
N VAL A 128 19.34 1.95 -9.63
CA VAL A 128 19.97 1.35 -8.45
C VAL A 128 20.92 2.34 -7.78
N GLU A 129 21.75 3.01 -8.57
CA GLU A 129 22.66 4.04 -8.06
C GLU A 129 21.92 5.20 -7.41
N ALA A 130 20.73 5.53 -7.91
CA ALA A 130 19.87 6.55 -7.31
C ALA A 130 19.18 6.08 -6.02
N GLY A 131 19.18 4.77 -5.74
CA GLY A 131 18.62 4.18 -4.54
C GLY A 131 17.32 3.40 -4.74
N ALA A 132 16.93 3.10 -5.98
CA ALA A 132 15.78 2.24 -6.24
C ALA A 132 16.06 0.82 -5.72
N GLU A 133 15.05 0.19 -5.17
CA GLU A 133 15.14 -1.12 -4.54
C GLU A 133 14.48 -2.23 -5.35
N GLY A 134 14.00 -1.92 -6.54
CA GLY A 134 13.42 -2.90 -7.44
C GLY A 134 12.66 -2.27 -8.59
N PHE A 135 12.03 -3.15 -9.37
CA PHE A 135 11.28 -2.79 -10.57
C PHE A 135 9.90 -3.45 -10.56
N VAL A 136 8.93 -2.73 -11.10
CA VAL A 136 7.58 -3.21 -11.37
C VAL A 136 7.27 -2.88 -12.82
N SER A 137 6.83 -3.86 -13.59
CA SER A 137 6.35 -3.60 -14.95
C SER A 137 4.89 -3.11 -14.91
N LYS A 138 4.58 -2.15 -15.77
CA LYS A 138 3.19 -1.67 -15.95
C LYS A 138 2.27 -2.77 -16.47
N THR A 139 2.83 -3.86 -16.98
CA THR A 139 2.08 -5.04 -17.48
C THR A 139 2.12 -6.23 -16.52
N ASP A 140 2.74 -6.09 -15.36
CA ASP A 140 2.72 -7.15 -14.36
C ASP A 140 1.31 -7.40 -13.85
N ALA A 141 1.03 -8.66 -13.47
CA ALA A 141 -0.21 -9.01 -12.81
C ALA A 141 -0.32 -8.31 -11.45
N ALA A 142 -1.54 -7.99 -11.03
CA ALA A 142 -1.79 -7.30 -9.76
C ALA A 142 -1.10 -7.99 -8.57
N ASP A 143 -1.17 -9.31 -8.50
CA ASP A 143 -0.55 -10.07 -7.41
C ASP A 143 0.97 -9.93 -7.39
N ASP A 144 1.60 -9.84 -8.54
CA ASP A 144 3.06 -9.66 -8.63
C ASP A 144 3.47 -8.27 -8.15
N ILE A 145 2.73 -7.26 -8.55
CA ILE A 145 2.97 -5.88 -8.11
C ILE A 145 2.83 -5.79 -6.58
N ILE A 146 1.75 -6.32 -6.05
CA ILE A 146 1.46 -6.32 -4.61
C ILE A 146 2.57 -7.06 -3.85
N ARG A 147 2.99 -8.23 -4.35
CA ARG A 147 4.06 -9.01 -3.73
C ARG A 147 5.38 -8.25 -3.66
N ARG A 148 5.73 -7.51 -4.72
CA ARG A 148 6.96 -6.69 -4.74
C ARG A 148 6.89 -5.53 -3.75
N ILE A 149 5.74 -4.88 -3.64
CA ILE A 149 5.54 -3.80 -2.67
C ILE A 149 5.70 -4.34 -1.24
N ILE A 150 5.08 -5.45 -0.94
CA ILE A 150 5.21 -6.08 0.39
C ILE A 150 6.66 -6.52 0.63
N GLY A 151 7.29 -7.14 -0.36
CA GLY A 151 8.66 -7.64 -0.25
C GLY A 151 9.67 -6.54 0.04
N VAL A 152 9.55 -5.38 -0.60
CA VAL A 152 10.49 -4.28 -0.35
C VAL A 152 10.34 -3.72 1.06
N CYS A 153 9.14 -3.69 1.60
CA CYS A 153 8.89 -3.27 2.99
C CYS A 153 9.49 -4.24 4.00
N GLU A 154 9.65 -5.52 3.63
CA GLU A 154 10.28 -6.54 4.44
C GLU A 154 11.80 -6.54 4.30
N GLY A 155 12.36 -5.63 3.52
CA GLY A 155 13.79 -5.49 3.33
C GLY A 155 14.40 -6.32 2.20
N ALA A 156 13.57 -6.96 1.37
CA ALA A 156 14.03 -7.76 0.24
C ALA A 156 14.06 -6.91 -1.04
N PRO A 157 15.21 -6.79 -1.71
CA PRO A 157 15.26 -6.12 -3.01
C PRO A 157 14.38 -6.84 -4.03
N GLN A 158 13.73 -6.08 -4.89
CA GLN A 158 12.75 -6.59 -5.85
C GLN A 158 13.22 -6.39 -7.30
N PHE A 159 14.37 -6.93 -7.61
CA PHE A 159 14.96 -6.88 -8.96
C PHE A 159 14.61 -8.11 -9.79
#